data_0bb20779032d025f3690c7f590f86804
#
_entry.id   0bb20779032d025f3690c7f590f86804
#
_cell.length_a   1.000
_cell.length_b   1.000
_cell.length_c   1.000
_cell.angle_alpha   90.00
_cell.angle_beta   90.00
_cell.angle_gamma   90.00
#
_symmetry.space_group_name_H-M   'P 1'
#
loop_
_entity.id
_entity.type
_entity.pdbx_description
1 polymer ?
#
loop_
_entity_poly.entity_id
_entity_poly.type
_entity_poly.pdbx_seq_one_letter_code
_entity_poly.pdbx_strand_id
1 'polypeptide(L)'
;SPPVAQTAAIQNTQPIPVVESASPEITLIPEIAEGSEFISRRNFLSDLSAKSIALGVLSAGVLYQGAKLFTGGSDSSDSAGDTNVDTANPDTPAEPGWFNKFGEVPLNTDIEFGRSVQGVPLTFYRRQSGSDGARVLVIGCIHGDEFVGNRVVDILRDMPLEGNIDLWMVRSMNPDGQQLRTRQNANGVDLNRNFPGNWQKIGKPGSWQYSGSDSASEPEVQGIVKLGELVKPQFVIWYHQDYFRIGPGTGHDGDVRAKYASLVGLPLLELDCLCGYTGDKPLLEAVFGGTGANWAKSFQGPKGVSMTVEFGPTLIEEDAQRNAQAVVAVTNEFF
;
A
#
# COMPACT_ATOMS: atom_id res chain seq x y z
N SER A 1 -41.04 70.14 22.62
CA SER A 1 -41.67 68.93 22.04
C SER A 1 -41.37 68.87 20.59
N PRO A 2 -40.66 67.79 20.05
CA PRO A 2 -40.47 67.54 18.63
C PRO A 2 -41.60 66.67 18.07
N PRO A 3 -41.83 66.71 16.75
CA PRO A 3 -42.98 66.09 16.14
C PRO A 3 -42.74 64.61 15.80
N VAL A 4 -43.86 63.92 15.83
CA VAL A 4 -44.00 62.48 15.50
C VAL A 4 -43.85 62.28 13.99
N ALA A 5 -42.98 61.38 13.58
CA ALA A 5 -42.85 60.95 12.18
C ALA A 5 -43.82 59.80 11.90
N GLN A 6 -44.59 59.96 10.84
CA GLN A 6 -45.56 58.99 10.33
C GLN A 6 -44.86 57.81 9.62
N THR A 7 -45.30 56.64 9.93
CA THR A 7 -44.93 55.36 9.28
C THR A 7 -45.66 55.24 7.95
N ALA A 8 -44.91 55.15 6.85
CA ALA A 8 -45.44 54.77 5.56
C ALA A 8 -45.36 53.27 5.36
N ALA A 9 -46.51 52.63 5.15
CA ALA A 9 -46.64 51.24 4.77
C ALA A 9 -46.27 51.04 3.30
N ILE A 10 -45.32 50.19 3.00
CA ILE A 10 -45.06 49.72 1.67
C ILE A 10 -45.64 48.29 1.51
N GLN A 11 -46.80 48.25 0.87
CA GLN A 11 -47.29 47.02 0.25
C GLN A 11 -46.68 46.91 -1.15
N ASN A 12 -45.88 45.88 -1.37
CA ASN A 12 -45.78 45.28 -2.72
C ASN A 12 -45.05 43.93 -2.60
N THR A 13 -45.81 42.85 -2.39
CA THR A 13 -45.31 41.49 -2.55
C THR A 13 -45.72 40.98 -3.92
N GLN A 14 -44.78 41.00 -4.87
CA GLN A 14 -44.85 40.18 -6.07
C GLN A 14 -44.28 38.80 -5.74
N PRO A 15 -44.90 37.73 -6.20
CA PRO A 15 -44.38 36.37 -5.96
C PRO A 15 -43.13 36.13 -6.85
N ILE A 16 -42.11 35.56 -6.18
CA ILE A 16 -40.87 35.13 -6.84
C ILE A 16 -41.21 33.93 -7.77
N PRO A 17 -40.79 33.92 -9.03
CA PRO A 17 -41.03 32.80 -9.92
C PRO A 17 -40.23 31.58 -9.41
N VAL A 18 -40.90 30.46 -9.23
CA VAL A 18 -40.30 29.15 -8.96
C VAL A 18 -39.57 28.72 -10.23
N VAL A 19 -38.26 28.71 -10.19
CA VAL A 19 -37.45 28.09 -11.24
C VAL A 19 -37.52 26.60 -11.02
N GLU A 20 -38.26 25.92 -11.86
CA GLU A 20 -38.28 24.48 -11.98
C GLU A 20 -36.91 24.02 -12.40
N SER A 21 -36.16 23.38 -11.50
CA SER A 21 -34.85 22.79 -11.79
C SER A 21 -35.07 21.56 -12.69
N ALA A 22 -34.74 21.70 -13.96
CA ALA A 22 -34.63 20.57 -14.85
C ALA A 22 -33.52 19.64 -14.32
N SER A 23 -33.89 18.43 -13.93
CA SER A 23 -32.94 17.36 -13.64
C SER A 23 -32.13 17.08 -14.90
N PRO A 24 -30.81 16.95 -14.83
CA PRO A 24 -30.04 16.51 -15.99
C PRO A 24 -30.46 15.09 -16.36
N GLU A 25 -30.85 14.89 -17.61
CA GLU A 25 -31.04 13.56 -18.18
C GLU A 25 -29.75 12.74 -17.99
N ILE A 26 -29.86 11.66 -17.22
CA ILE A 26 -28.81 10.66 -17.12
C ILE A 26 -28.77 9.94 -18.47
N THR A 27 -27.80 10.28 -19.29
CA THR A 27 -27.50 9.50 -20.50
C THR A 27 -27.03 8.13 -20.02
N LEU A 28 -27.86 7.14 -20.21
CA LEU A 28 -27.53 5.72 -19.94
C LEU A 28 -26.33 5.37 -20.81
N ILE A 29 -25.21 5.06 -20.15
CA ILE A 29 -24.05 4.41 -20.76
C ILE A 29 -24.55 3.06 -21.31
N PRO A 30 -24.19 2.67 -22.53
CA PRO A 30 -24.67 1.43 -23.11
C PRO A 30 -24.26 0.24 -22.23
N GLU A 31 -25.22 -0.60 -22.00
CA GLU A 31 -25.14 -1.90 -21.32
C GLU A 31 -23.91 -2.67 -21.80
N ILE A 32 -22.90 -2.80 -20.92
CA ILE A 32 -21.73 -3.65 -21.18
C ILE A 32 -22.26 -5.07 -21.17
N ALA A 33 -22.07 -5.76 -22.28
CA ALA A 33 -22.50 -7.13 -22.52
C ALA A 33 -22.23 -8.02 -21.28
N GLU A 34 -23.26 -8.68 -20.81
CA GLU A 34 -23.20 -9.78 -19.85
C GLU A 34 -22.20 -10.84 -20.38
N GLY A 35 -21.09 -11.03 -19.68
CA GLY A 35 -20.12 -12.06 -20.07
C GLY A 35 -18.80 -12.08 -19.33
N SER A 36 -18.51 -11.15 -18.43
CA SER A 36 -17.37 -11.29 -17.52
C SER A 36 -17.89 -11.53 -16.11
N GLU A 37 -18.03 -12.80 -15.74
CA GLU A 37 -18.18 -13.16 -14.33
C GLU A 37 -16.95 -12.65 -13.57
N PHE A 38 -17.14 -11.62 -12.76
CA PHE A 38 -16.20 -11.26 -11.71
C PHE A 38 -16.17 -12.41 -10.71
N ILE A 39 -15.24 -13.33 -10.88
CA ILE A 39 -15.02 -14.39 -9.89
C ILE A 39 -14.39 -13.71 -8.68
N SER A 40 -15.21 -13.40 -7.68
CA SER A 40 -14.72 -13.01 -6.36
C SER A 40 -13.74 -14.10 -5.88
N ARG A 41 -12.64 -13.69 -5.23
CA ARG A 41 -11.68 -14.64 -4.62
C ARG A 41 -12.38 -15.74 -3.78
N ARG A 42 -13.51 -15.42 -3.20
CA ARG A 42 -14.36 -16.34 -2.43
C ARG A 42 -14.94 -17.48 -3.30
N ASN A 43 -15.33 -17.20 -4.54
CA ASN A 43 -15.91 -18.20 -5.44
C ASN A 43 -14.82 -19.07 -6.10
N PHE A 44 -13.63 -18.49 -6.36
CA PHE A 44 -12.50 -19.26 -6.86
C PHE A 44 -12.03 -20.33 -5.87
N LEU A 45 -12.08 -20.04 -4.56
CA LEU A 45 -11.66 -20.99 -3.51
C LEU A 45 -12.68 -22.10 -3.24
N SER A 46 -13.99 -21.84 -3.43
CA SER A 46 -15.02 -22.89 -3.33
C SER A 46 -14.91 -23.91 -4.48
N ASP A 47 -14.49 -23.48 -5.65
CA ASP A 47 -14.29 -24.35 -6.80
C ASP A 47 -13.01 -25.21 -6.73
N LEU A 48 -11.95 -24.68 -6.10
CA LEU A 48 -10.71 -25.43 -5.87
C LEU A 48 -10.86 -26.54 -4.83
N SER A 49 -11.68 -26.33 -3.81
CA SER A 49 -11.90 -27.33 -2.75
C SER A 49 -12.67 -28.57 -3.24
N ALA A 50 -13.47 -28.42 -4.31
CA ALA A 50 -14.25 -29.54 -4.87
C ALA A 50 -13.48 -30.39 -5.89
N LYS A 51 -12.38 -29.89 -6.47
CA LYS A 51 -11.61 -30.60 -7.52
C LYS A 51 -10.29 -31.20 -7.06
N SER A 52 -9.81 -30.90 -5.86
CA SER A 52 -8.50 -31.35 -5.37
C SER A 52 -8.50 -32.62 -4.54
N ILE A 53 -9.62 -33.30 -4.36
CA ILE A 53 -9.70 -34.54 -3.57
C ILE A 53 -9.44 -35.82 -4.42
N ALA A 54 -9.22 -35.69 -5.72
CA ALA A 54 -9.19 -36.85 -6.62
C ALA A 54 -7.83 -37.25 -7.20
N LEU A 55 -6.70 -36.63 -6.86
CA LEU A 55 -5.41 -37.11 -7.39
C LEU A 55 -4.25 -36.79 -6.42
N GLY A 56 -3.78 -37.79 -5.73
CA GLY A 56 -2.49 -37.61 -5.03
C GLY A 56 -2.15 -38.59 -3.94
N VAL A 57 -2.26 -39.87 -4.23
CA VAL A 57 -1.46 -40.87 -3.50
C VAL A 57 -0.57 -41.54 -4.53
N LEU A 58 0.72 -41.22 -4.52
CA LEU A 58 1.86 -42.11 -4.82
C LEU A 58 3.17 -41.32 -4.99
N SER A 59 4.04 -41.66 -4.16
CA SER A 59 5.50 -41.85 -4.24
C SER A 59 6.33 -41.05 -3.27
N ALA A 60 6.67 -41.76 -2.23
CA ALA A 60 7.78 -41.49 -1.32
C ALA A 60 9.09 -41.94 -1.93
N GLY A 61 10.18 -41.28 -1.55
CA GLY A 61 11.51 -41.88 -1.46
C GLY A 61 12.48 -41.41 -2.51
N VAL A 62 13.54 -40.77 -2.07
CA VAL A 62 14.95 -41.15 -2.24
C VAL A 62 15.88 -40.12 -1.58
N LEU A 63 16.42 -40.52 -0.45
CA LEU A 63 17.81 -40.47 0.05
C LEU A 63 18.69 -39.24 -0.13
N TYR A 64 19.01 -38.72 1.00
CA TYR A 64 20.16 -37.93 1.44
C TYR A 64 21.48 -38.70 1.32
N GLN A 65 22.50 -38.15 0.68
CA GLN A 65 23.93 -38.33 1.05
C GLN A 65 24.86 -37.36 0.30
N GLY A 66 25.82 -36.76 1.03
CA GLY A 66 27.08 -36.32 0.43
C GLY A 66 27.65 -35.00 0.92
N ALA A 67 28.07 -34.94 2.20
CA ALA A 67 29.05 -33.95 2.65
C ALA A 67 30.44 -34.31 2.12
N LYS A 68 31.21 -33.35 1.61
CA LYS A 68 32.70 -33.43 1.58
C LYS A 68 33.29 -32.07 1.86
N LEU A 69 33.99 -32.05 2.98
CA LEU A 69 34.99 -31.04 3.37
C LEU A 69 36.13 -31.02 2.32
N PHE A 70 36.64 -29.82 2.07
CA PHE A 70 38.03 -29.62 1.69
C PHE A 70 38.63 -28.49 2.51
N THR A 71 39.65 -28.86 3.25
CA THR A 71 40.57 -28.00 4.03
C THR A 71 41.86 -27.81 3.24
N GLY A 72 42.48 -26.64 3.42
CA GLY A 72 43.93 -26.39 3.21
C GLY A 72 44.25 -25.55 1.99
N GLY A 73 44.88 -24.40 2.22
CA GLY A 73 46.21 -24.06 2.54
C GLY A 73 46.61 -22.75 1.89
N SER A 74 46.96 -21.82 2.70
CA SER A 74 48.11 -20.85 2.80
C SER A 74 48.64 -20.10 1.56
N ASP A 75 48.72 -18.79 1.85
CA ASP A 75 49.80 -17.82 1.55
C ASP A 75 50.03 -17.31 0.14
N SER A 76 49.83 -16.02 -0.08
CA SER A 76 50.90 -15.00 -0.10
C SER A 76 50.36 -13.62 -0.52
N SER A 77 50.89 -12.64 0.18
CA SER A 77 50.78 -11.20 -0.03
C SER A 77 51.09 -10.77 -1.49
N ASP A 78 50.27 -9.77 -1.96
CA ASP A 78 50.90 -8.55 -2.50
C ASP A 78 49.88 -7.42 -2.61
N SER A 79 50.36 -6.28 -2.15
CA SER A 79 49.73 -4.97 -2.19
C SER A 79 49.72 -4.42 -3.60
N ALA A 80 48.63 -3.81 -4.06
CA ALA A 80 48.65 -2.55 -4.81
C ALA A 80 47.26 -2.11 -5.28
N GLY A 81 46.92 -0.87 -5.02
CA GLY A 81 46.16 -0.03 -5.94
C GLY A 81 44.64 -0.05 -5.77
N ASP A 82 44.20 0.71 -4.78
CA ASP A 82 42.84 1.27 -4.73
C ASP A 82 42.66 2.21 -5.94
N THR A 83 41.89 1.74 -6.95
CA THR A 83 41.22 2.61 -7.91
C THR A 83 39.80 2.10 -8.04
N ASN A 84 38.97 2.50 -7.08
CA ASN A 84 37.54 2.40 -7.18
C ASN A 84 37.08 3.36 -8.30
N VAL A 85 37.12 2.89 -9.54
CA VAL A 85 36.41 3.55 -10.64
C VAL A 85 34.97 3.03 -10.55
N ASP A 86 34.13 3.84 -9.93
CA ASP A 86 32.67 3.70 -9.92
C ASP A 86 32.21 3.78 -11.38
N THR A 87 32.13 2.63 -12.06
CA THR A 87 31.52 2.52 -13.39
C THR A 87 30.01 2.54 -13.19
N ALA A 88 29.47 3.73 -12.93
CA ALA A 88 28.04 3.97 -13.00
C ALA A 88 27.55 3.48 -14.38
N ASN A 89 26.62 2.55 -14.40
CA ASN A 89 25.93 2.13 -15.62
C ASN A 89 25.27 3.38 -16.22
N PRO A 90 25.60 3.80 -17.47
CA PRO A 90 25.08 5.03 -18.06
C PRO A 90 23.55 5.02 -18.26
N ASP A 91 22.91 3.86 -18.16
CA ASP A 91 21.45 3.70 -18.27
C ASP A 91 20.73 3.74 -16.93
N THR A 92 21.44 3.94 -15.80
CA THR A 92 20.79 4.13 -14.51
C THR A 92 20.38 5.61 -14.41
N PRO A 93 19.08 5.93 -14.30
CA PRO A 93 18.66 7.31 -14.08
C PRO A 93 19.39 7.89 -12.87
N ALA A 94 19.95 9.07 -13.02
CA ALA A 94 20.61 9.75 -11.91
C ALA A 94 19.64 9.82 -10.71
N GLU A 95 20.10 9.40 -9.54
CA GLU A 95 19.33 9.50 -8.30
C GLU A 95 18.84 10.95 -8.14
N PRO A 96 17.53 11.18 -7.92
CA PRO A 96 17.03 12.52 -7.69
C PRO A 96 17.78 13.16 -6.52
N GLY A 97 18.34 14.35 -6.72
CA GLY A 97 19.22 15.00 -5.74
C GLY A 97 18.60 15.28 -4.37
N TRP A 98 17.27 15.13 -4.22
CA TRP A 98 16.55 15.29 -2.96
C TRP A 98 16.65 14.05 -2.03
N PHE A 99 17.01 12.86 -2.53
CA PHE A 99 17.23 11.68 -1.68
C PHE A 99 18.26 11.88 -0.57
N ASN A 100 19.18 12.82 -0.74
CA ASN A 100 20.23 13.10 0.24
C ASN A 100 19.86 14.25 1.20
N LYS A 101 18.67 14.87 1.09
CA LYS A 101 18.35 16.12 1.79
C LYS A 101 16.89 16.14 2.28
N PHE A 102 16.62 15.38 3.32
CA PHE A 102 15.26 15.25 3.90
C PHE A 102 14.55 16.60 4.14
N GLY A 103 15.27 17.59 4.67
CA GLY A 103 14.69 18.92 4.98
C GLY A 103 14.31 19.75 3.74
N GLU A 104 14.76 19.36 2.55
CA GLU A 104 14.54 20.11 1.30
C GLU A 104 13.45 19.49 0.41
N VAL A 105 12.79 18.41 0.86
CA VAL A 105 11.73 17.76 0.09
C VAL A 105 10.51 18.70 -0.02
N PRO A 106 10.11 19.11 -1.22
CA PRO A 106 9.00 20.03 -1.41
C PRO A 106 7.68 19.50 -0.84
N LEU A 107 6.83 20.42 -0.38
CA LEU A 107 5.48 20.13 0.09
C LEU A 107 4.45 20.38 -1.02
N ASN A 108 3.32 19.71 -0.94
CA ASN A 108 2.12 19.95 -1.76
C ASN A 108 2.38 19.84 -3.27
N THR A 109 3.28 18.95 -3.65
CA THR A 109 3.55 18.63 -5.07
C THR A 109 3.88 17.15 -5.22
N ASP A 110 3.64 16.60 -6.41
CA ASP A 110 4.04 15.24 -6.75
C ASP A 110 5.54 15.22 -7.09
N ILE A 111 6.26 14.31 -6.46
CA ILE A 111 7.71 14.13 -6.62
C ILE A 111 7.97 12.71 -7.08
N GLU A 112 8.66 12.58 -8.22
CA GLU A 112 9.07 11.28 -8.74
C GLU A 112 10.16 10.69 -7.86
N PHE A 113 9.99 9.44 -7.42
CA PHE A 113 10.97 8.70 -6.62
C PHE A 113 11.46 7.42 -7.31
N GLY A 114 10.95 7.09 -8.46
CA GLY A 114 11.31 5.92 -9.24
C GLY A 114 10.40 5.76 -10.45
N ARG A 115 10.59 4.65 -11.15
CA ARG A 115 9.75 4.27 -12.28
C ARG A 115 9.36 2.81 -12.17
N SER A 116 8.17 2.47 -12.69
CA SER A 116 7.71 1.10 -12.82
C SER A 116 8.51 0.34 -13.91
N VAL A 117 8.26 -0.97 -14.04
CA VAL A 117 8.85 -1.79 -15.10
C VAL A 117 8.61 -1.20 -16.49
N GLN A 118 7.42 -0.64 -16.76
CA GLN A 118 7.09 -0.02 -18.04
C GLN A 118 7.48 1.47 -18.14
N GLY A 119 8.24 1.98 -17.16
CA GLY A 119 8.74 3.34 -17.15
C GLY A 119 7.74 4.41 -16.68
N VAL A 120 6.59 4.00 -16.12
CA VAL A 120 5.62 4.95 -15.55
C VAL A 120 6.21 5.58 -14.27
N PRO A 121 6.19 6.92 -14.13
CA PRO A 121 6.69 7.57 -12.93
C PRO A 121 5.98 7.08 -11.66
N LEU A 122 6.76 6.76 -10.64
CA LEU A 122 6.29 6.52 -9.29
C LEU A 122 6.45 7.81 -8.50
N THR A 123 5.35 8.33 -7.99
CA THR A 123 5.35 9.62 -7.30
C THR A 123 4.85 9.50 -5.87
N PHE A 124 5.40 10.33 -4.98
CA PHE A 124 4.81 10.59 -3.69
C PHE A 124 4.35 12.06 -3.60
N TYR A 125 3.42 12.31 -2.69
CA TYR A 125 2.95 13.62 -2.32
C TYR A 125 3.16 13.84 -0.83
N ARG A 126 3.83 14.93 -0.43
CA ARG A 126 4.12 15.24 0.97
C ARG A 126 3.29 16.43 1.44
N ARG A 127 2.64 16.27 2.58
CA ARG A 127 2.00 17.35 3.34
C ARG A 127 2.55 17.39 4.74
N GLN A 128 2.62 18.56 5.32
CA GLN A 128 3.10 18.73 6.69
C GLN A 128 2.24 19.74 7.43
N SER A 129 1.88 19.42 8.68
CA SER A 129 1.35 20.34 9.67
C SER A 129 2.28 20.34 10.88
N GLY A 130 2.70 21.53 11.31
CA GLY A 130 3.75 21.65 12.35
C GLY A 130 5.17 21.43 11.83
N SER A 131 6.18 21.50 12.71
CA SER A 131 7.60 21.45 12.35
C SER A 131 8.26 20.08 12.52
N ASP A 132 7.83 19.30 13.51
CA ASP A 132 8.45 18.02 13.90
C ASP A 132 7.38 16.92 14.02
N GLY A 133 6.47 16.87 13.04
CA GLY A 133 5.33 15.96 13.04
C GLY A 133 5.71 14.48 12.94
N ALA A 134 4.83 13.65 13.45
CA ALA A 134 4.92 12.21 13.27
C ALA A 134 4.94 11.86 11.78
N ARG A 135 5.93 11.08 11.36
CA ARG A 135 6.08 10.69 9.95
C ARG A 135 5.17 9.51 9.63
N VAL A 136 4.25 9.75 8.72
CA VAL A 136 3.28 8.76 8.25
C VAL A 136 3.49 8.47 6.78
N LEU A 137 3.54 7.21 6.40
CA LEU A 137 3.58 6.78 5.00
C LEU A 137 2.30 6.00 4.66
N VAL A 138 1.58 6.47 3.65
CA VAL A 138 0.34 5.85 3.17
C VAL A 138 0.55 5.33 1.76
N ILE A 139 0.33 4.04 1.56
CA ILE A 139 0.38 3.37 0.27
C ILE A 139 -1.04 3.01 -0.15
N GLY A 140 -1.56 3.65 -1.20
CA GLY A 140 -2.92 3.47 -1.67
C GLY A 140 -3.15 2.18 -2.47
N CYS A 141 -2.13 1.75 -3.24
CA CYS A 141 -2.27 0.59 -4.11
C CYS A 141 -0.91 -0.10 -4.29
N ILE A 142 -0.81 -1.36 -3.82
CA ILE A 142 0.33 -2.25 -4.06
C ILE A 142 0.00 -3.31 -5.11
N HIS A 143 -1.22 -3.88 -5.06
CA HIS A 143 -1.72 -4.78 -6.09
C HIS A 143 -2.60 -4.00 -7.06
N GLY A 144 -2.35 -4.15 -8.36
CA GLY A 144 -2.99 -3.31 -9.35
C GLY A 144 -4.51 -3.51 -9.49
N ASP A 145 -5.03 -4.64 -9.04
CA ASP A 145 -6.46 -4.93 -8.95
C ASP A 145 -7.14 -4.48 -7.63
N GLU A 146 -6.34 -3.92 -6.69
CA GLU A 146 -6.79 -3.51 -5.34
C GLU A 146 -6.58 -1.98 -5.16
N PHE A 147 -7.32 -1.15 -5.89
CA PHE A 147 -7.04 0.28 -5.99
C PHE A 147 -7.97 1.21 -5.19
N VAL A 148 -8.82 0.66 -4.33
CA VAL A 148 -9.74 1.46 -3.48
C VAL A 148 -8.99 2.43 -2.58
N GLY A 149 -7.83 2.03 -2.05
CA GLY A 149 -6.98 2.90 -1.23
C GLY A 149 -6.50 4.17 -1.94
N ASN A 150 -6.50 4.22 -3.27
CA ASN A 150 -6.19 5.44 -4.02
C ASN A 150 -7.13 6.59 -3.64
N ARG A 151 -8.43 6.28 -3.39
CA ARG A 151 -9.40 7.30 -3.00
C ARG A 151 -9.09 7.90 -1.63
N VAL A 152 -8.57 7.09 -0.70
CA VAL A 152 -8.11 7.59 0.61
C VAL A 152 -6.96 8.58 0.43
N VAL A 153 -5.99 8.24 -0.42
CA VAL A 153 -4.88 9.14 -0.73
C VAL A 153 -5.37 10.44 -1.37
N ASP A 154 -6.31 10.35 -2.33
CA ASP A 154 -6.89 11.54 -2.97
C ASP A 154 -7.58 12.46 -1.93
N ILE A 155 -8.31 11.91 -0.97
CA ILE A 155 -8.93 12.69 0.12
C ILE A 155 -7.86 13.29 1.04
N LEU A 156 -6.86 12.52 1.45
CA LEU A 156 -5.76 12.99 2.31
C LEU A 156 -4.96 14.13 1.68
N ARG A 157 -4.90 14.22 0.35
CA ARG A 157 -4.24 15.33 -0.36
C ARG A 157 -4.94 16.65 -0.12
N ASP A 158 -6.26 16.66 0.01
CA ASP A 158 -7.07 17.88 -0.04
C ASP A 158 -7.72 18.25 1.30
N MET A 159 -7.97 17.25 2.19
CA MET A 159 -8.62 17.50 3.46
C MET A 159 -7.75 18.35 4.42
N PRO A 160 -8.32 19.06 5.39
CA PRO A 160 -7.55 19.72 6.44
C PRO A 160 -6.63 18.72 7.17
N LEU A 161 -5.37 19.09 7.36
CA LEU A 161 -4.39 18.30 8.10
C LEU A 161 -4.18 18.95 9.47
N GLU A 162 -4.83 18.39 10.49
CA GLU A 162 -4.77 18.86 11.86
C GLU A 162 -3.66 18.14 12.66
N GLY A 163 -3.14 18.84 13.68
CA GLY A 163 -2.11 18.29 14.57
C GLY A 163 -0.70 18.52 14.08
N ASN A 164 0.22 17.63 14.46
CA ASN A 164 1.64 17.73 14.11
C ASN A 164 2.05 16.48 13.32
N ILE A 165 1.82 16.51 12.02
CA ILE A 165 1.94 15.35 11.11
C ILE A 165 2.82 15.70 9.91
N ASP A 166 3.75 14.82 9.58
CA ASP A 166 4.49 14.79 8.32
C ASP A 166 4.00 13.62 7.49
N LEU A 167 3.06 13.89 6.58
CA LEU A 167 2.30 12.91 5.82
C LEU A 167 2.87 12.71 4.42
N TRP A 168 3.30 11.50 4.14
CA TRP A 168 3.85 11.04 2.87
C TRP A 168 2.89 10.04 2.23
N MET A 169 2.54 10.24 0.99
CA MET A 169 1.50 9.47 0.32
C MET A 169 1.97 9.00 -1.05
N VAL A 170 1.87 7.71 -1.29
CA VAL A 170 2.04 7.08 -2.60
C VAL A 170 0.69 6.57 -3.06
N ARG A 171 0.13 7.21 -4.07
CA ARG A 171 -1.20 6.84 -4.57
C ARG A 171 -1.21 5.42 -5.13
N SER A 172 -0.24 5.09 -5.96
CA SER A 172 -0.01 3.73 -6.44
C SER A 172 1.48 3.48 -6.61
N MET A 173 1.97 2.38 -6.04
CA MET A 173 3.31 1.89 -6.32
C MET A 173 3.33 0.87 -7.46
N ASN A 174 2.18 0.48 -8.00
CA ASN A 174 2.03 -0.49 -9.08
C ASN A 174 1.15 0.05 -10.22
N PRO A 175 1.58 1.11 -10.91
CA PRO A 175 0.77 1.71 -11.97
C PRO A 175 0.55 0.76 -13.16
N ASP A 176 1.53 -0.08 -13.49
CA ASP A 176 1.43 -1.05 -14.57
C ASP A 176 0.37 -2.11 -14.28
N GLY A 177 0.43 -2.71 -13.08
CA GLY A 177 -0.59 -3.67 -12.64
C GLY A 177 -1.97 -3.03 -12.54
N GLN A 178 -2.04 -1.77 -12.11
CA GLN A 178 -3.31 -1.04 -12.04
C GLN A 178 -3.92 -0.82 -13.43
N GLN A 179 -3.11 -0.49 -14.42
CA GLN A 179 -3.56 -0.34 -15.81
C GLN A 179 -4.08 -1.69 -16.36
N LEU A 180 -3.39 -2.77 -16.05
CA LEU A 180 -3.73 -4.13 -16.49
C LEU A 180 -4.82 -4.79 -15.63
N ARG A 181 -5.17 -4.20 -14.49
CA ARG A 181 -6.05 -4.76 -13.45
C ARG A 181 -5.58 -6.15 -13.00
N THR A 182 -4.29 -6.27 -12.76
CA THR A 182 -3.64 -7.48 -12.26
C THR A 182 -3.05 -7.23 -10.88
N ARG A 183 -3.02 -8.28 -10.05
CA ARG A 183 -2.36 -8.23 -8.75
C ARG A 183 -0.88 -7.86 -8.88
N GLN A 184 -0.20 -8.52 -9.80
CA GLN A 184 1.24 -8.38 -10.01
C GLN A 184 1.59 -7.09 -10.76
N ASN A 185 2.88 -6.74 -10.76
CA ASN A 185 3.45 -5.74 -11.65
C ASN A 185 3.62 -6.29 -13.08
N ALA A 186 4.22 -5.51 -13.98
CA ALA A 186 4.40 -5.90 -15.38
C ALA A 186 5.36 -7.10 -15.58
N ASN A 187 6.23 -7.41 -14.61
CA ASN A 187 7.05 -8.61 -14.60
C ASN A 187 6.32 -9.86 -14.09
N GLY A 188 5.05 -9.74 -13.71
CA GLY A 188 4.28 -10.82 -13.12
C GLY A 188 4.69 -11.14 -11.69
N VAL A 189 5.27 -10.18 -10.97
CA VAL A 189 5.72 -10.31 -9.58
C VAL A 189 4.68 -9.73 -8.62
N ASP A 190 4.35 -10.48 -7.58
CA ASP A 190 3.60 -9.97 -6.43
C ASP A 190 4.50 -9.05 -5.61
N LEU A 191 4.32 -7.74 -5.75
CA LEU A 191 5.15 -6.75 -5.07
C LEU A 191 5.11 -6.91 -3.54
N ASN A 192 3.98 -7.39 -3.00
CA ASN A 192 3.84 -7.67 -1.56
C ASN A 192 4.46 -9.03 -1.14
N ARG A 193 5.35 -9.58 -1.96
CA ARG A 193 6.23 -10.73 -1.68
C ARG A 193 7.67 -10.44 -2.05
N ASN A 194 7.95 -9.25 -2.58
CA ASN A 194 9.26 -8.88 -3.11
C ASN A 194 10.10 -7.97 -2.19
N PHE A 195 9.53 -7.47 -1.08
CA PHE A 195 10.26 -6.60 -0.15
C PHE A 195 11.39 -7.32 0.57
N PRO A 196 12.49 -6.61 0.93
CA PRO A 196 13.53 -7.16 1.78
C PRO A 196 12.98 -7.43 3.20
N GLY A 197 13.71 -8.20 3.96
CA GLY A 197 13.27 -8.64 5.29
C GLY A 197 12.44 -9.92 5.21
N ASN A 198 13.06 -11.04 5.63
CA ASN A 198 12.47 -12.38 5.57
C ASN A 198 11.97 -12.78 4.18
N TRP A 199 12.54 -12.20 3.11
CA TRP A 199 12.17 -12.57 1.76
C TRP A 199 12.41 -14.06 1.53
N GLN A 200 11.48 -14.69 0.83
CA GLN A 200 11.57 -16.08 0.46
C GLN A 200 11.16 -16.25 -0.99
N LYS A 201 11.79 -17.20 -1.66
CA LYS A 201 11.40 -17.56 -3.00
C LYS A 201 10.07 -18.28 -2.99
N ILE A 202 9.01 -17.60 -3.39
CA ILE A 202 7.65 -18.12 -3.45
C ILE A 202 7.20 -18.17 -4.91
N GLY A 203 6.61 -19.29 -5.31
CA GLY A 203 6.06 -19.46 -6.64
C GLY A 203 7.11 -19.49 -7.76
N LYS A 204 6.65 -19.28 -8.96
CA LYS A 204 7.45 -19.18 -10.21
C LYS A 204 6.79 -18.12 -11.10
N PRO A 205 7.48 -17.60 -12.12
CA PRO A 205 6.87 -16.70 -13.10
C PRO A 205 5.49 -17.18 -13.56
N GLY A 206 4.49 -16.32 -13.48
CA GLY A 206 3.07 -16.63 -13.74
C GLY A 206 2.28 -17.20 -12.57
N SER A 207 2.91 -17.51 -11.42
CA SER A 207 2.17 -17.84 -10.19
C SER A 207 1.59 -16.58 -9.56
N TRP A 208 0.42 -16.71 -8.95
CA TRP A 208 -0.31 -15.60 -8.33
C TRP A 208 0.48 -14.83 -7.27
N GLN A 209 1.34 -15.50 -6.50
CA GLN A 209 2.21 -14.90 -5.47
C GLN A 209 3.69 -15.05 -5.80
N TYR A 210 4.07 -14.97 -7.08
CA TYR A 210 5.47 -15.03 -7.44
C TYR A 210 6.24 -13.86 -6.79
N SER A 211 7.25 -14.19 -5.98
CA SER A 211 8.01 -13.23 -5.18
C SER A 211 9.16 -12.52 -5.93
N GLY A 212 9.28 -12.75 -7.23
CA GLY A 212 10.40 -12.24 -8.01
C GLY A 212 11.60 -13.20 -8.06
N SER A 213 12.64 -12.79 -8.80
CA SER A 213 13.89 -13.56 -8.93
C SER A 213 14.73 -13.48 -7.65
N ASP A 214 14.67 -12.35 -6.97
CA ASP A 214 15.42 -12.04 -5.75
C ASP A 214 14.65 -11.02 -4.90
N SER A 215 15.12 -10.77 -3.68
CA SER A 215 14.65 -9.72 -2.80
C SER A 215 14.81 -8.36 -3.47
N ALA A 216 13.76 -7.55 -3.46
CA ALA A 216 13.73 -6.24 -4.10
C ALA A 216 14.21 -6.27 -5.57
N SER A 217 13.87 -7.33 -6.31
CA SER A 217 14.17 -7.40 -7.75
C SER A 217 13.39 -6.36 -8.55
N GLU A 218 12.25 -5.92 -8.06
CA GLU A 218 11.33 -5.04 -8.80
C GLU A 218 11.63 -3.56 -8.56
N PRO A 219 11.64 -2.74 -9.62
CA PRO A 219 11.96 -1.31 -9.50
C PRO A 219 10.98 -0.55 -8.61
N GLU A 220 9.71 -0.96 -8.60
CA GLU A 220 8.68 -0.39 -7.74
C GLU A 220 9.02 -0.60 -6.25
N VAL A 221 9.47 -1.79 -5.90
CA VAL A 221 9.88 -2.12 -4.53
C VAL A 221 11.17 -1.37 -4.16
N GLN A 222 12.16 -1.31 -5.05
CA GLN A 222 13.38 -0.54 -4.84
C GLN A 222 13.09 0.93 -4.55
N GLY A 223 12.16 1.53 -5.29
CA GLY A 223 11.73 2.91 -5.08
C GLY A 223 11.11 3.12 -3.69
N ILE A 224 10.20 2.24 -3.27
CA ILE A 224 9.57 2.33 -1.94
C ILE A 224 10.58 2.08 -0.82
N VAL A 225 11.52 1.17 -1.00
CA VAL A 225 12.58 0.92 -0.02
C VAL A 225 13.43 2.17 0.20
N LYS A 226 13.89 2.80 -0.87
CA LYS A 226 14.63 4.08 -0.79
C LYS A 226 13.80 5.19 -0.13
N LEU A 227 12.52 5.32 -0.51
CA LEU A 227 11.62 6.29 0.10
C LEU A 227 11.47 6.05 1.61
N GLY A 228 11.26 4.81 2.03
CA GLY A 228 11.15 4.45 3.44
C GLY A 228 12.42 4.69 4.25
N GLU A 229 13.59 4.44 3.65
CA GLU A 229 14.90 4.75 4.26
C GLU A 229 15.11 6.25 4.46
N LEU A 230 14.64 7.07 3.52
CA LEU A 230 14.63 8.52 3.63
C LEU A 230 13.69 9.01 4.72
N VAL A 231 12.42 8.58 4.66
CA VAL A 231 11.34 9.06 5.52
C VAL A 231 11.45 8.50 6.93
N LYS A 232 11.81 7.22 7.07
CA LYS A 232 11.79 6.46 8.34
C LYS A 232 10.46 6.64 9.07
N PRO A 233 9.33 6.29 8.44
CA PRO A 233 8.01 6.57 8.98
C PRO A 233 7.75 5.79 10.27
N GLN A 234 7.10 6.43 11.22
CA GLN A 234 6.66 5.82 12.47
C GLN A 234 5.37 5.04 12.28
N PHE A 235 4.53 5.50 11.36
CA PHE A 235 3.28 4.84 11.01
C PHE A 235 3.21 4.59 9.51
N VAL A 236 2.97 3.33 9.11
CA VAL A 236 2.82 2.93 7.69
C VAL A 236 1.50 2.21 7.51
N ILE A 237 0.74 2.62 6.51
CA ILE A 237 -0.54 2.03 6.16
C ILE A 237 -0.48 1.51 4.73
N TRP A 238 -0.83 0.24 4.56
CA TRP A 238 -0.93 -0.46 3.28
C TRP A 238 -2.38 -0.77 3.00
N TYR A 239 -2.97 -0.11 2.02
CA TYR A 239 -4.35 -0.39 1.62
C TYR A 239 -4.42 -1.55 0.66
N HIS A 240 -5.36 -2.44 0.92
CA HIS A 240 -5.65 -3.66 0.17
C HIS A 240 -7.16 -3.88 0.00
N GLN A 241 -7.52 -4.89 -0.78
CA GLN A 241 -8.86 -5.44 -0.99
C GLN A 241 -8.73 -6.98 -1.08
N ASP A 242 -9.71 -7.81 -0.73
CA ASP A 242 -11.12 -7.58 -0.43
C ASP A 242 -11.56 -8.31 0.87
N TYR A 243 -10.65 -8.43 1.85
CA TYR A 243 -10.93 -9.21 3.06
C TYR A 243 -11.78 -8.50 4.10
N PHE A 244 -12.04 -7.21 3.97
CA PHE A 244 -12.87 -6.40 4.87
C PHE A 244 -12.45 -6.55 6.34
N ARG A 245 -11.17 -6.28 6.67
CA ARG A 245 -10.61 -6.43 8.02
C ARG A 245 -9.30 -5.70 8.20
N ILE A 246 -8.89 -5.61 9.46
CA ILE A 246 -7.53 -5.23 9.86
C ILE A 246 -6.98 -6.37 10.69
N GLY A 247 -5.71 -6.77 10.46
CA GLY A 247 -5.05 -7.76 11.29
C GLY A 247 -4.85 -7.25 12.72
N PRO A 248 -5.07 -8.09 13.76
CA PRO A 248 -4.82 -7.69 15.15
C PRO A 248 -3.33 -7.45 15.39
N GLY A 249 -3.03 -6.84 16.51
CA GLY A 249 -1.68 -6.60 17.01
C GLY A 249 -1.64 -6.74 18.52
N THR A 250 -0.47 -6.51 19.12
CA THR A 250 -0.27 -6.57 20.57
C THR A 250 0.41 -5.30 21.09
N GLY A 251 0.16 -4.95 22.36
CA GLY A 251 0.72 -3.75 22.97
C GLY A 251 0.39 -2.49 22.15
N HIS A 252 1.32 -1.56 22.01
CA HIS A 252 1.12 -0.32 21.27
C HIS A 252 0.62 -0.54 19.82
N ASP A 253 1.17 -1.51 19.09
CA ASP A 253 0.69 -1.87 17.74
C ASP A 253 -0.78 -2.33 17.78
N GLY A 254 -1.16 -3.10 18.80
CA GLY A 254 -2.54 -3.55 19.02
C GLY A 254 -3.50 -2.39 19.32
N ASP A 255 -3.09 -1.46 20.16
CA ASP A 255 -3.89 -0.29 20.55
C ASP A 255 -4.15 0.61 19.34
N VAL A 256 -3.12 0.88 18.53
CA VAL A 256 -3.23 1.66 17.28
C VAL A 256 -4.21 1.01 16.31
N ARG A 257 -4.08 -0.31 16.08
CA ARG A 257 -4.98 -1.04 15.18
C ARG A 257 -6.41 -1.09 15.68
N ALA A 258 -6.60 -1.29 16.98
CA ALA A 258 -7.93 -1.29 17.60
C ALA A 258 -8.61 0.06 17.46
N LYS A 259 -7.89 1.14 17.71
CA LYS A 259 -8.40 2.50 17.51
C LYS A 259 -8.77 2.76 16.05
N TYR A 260 -7.86 2.46 15.14
CA TYR A 260 -8.11 2.63 13.70
C TYR A 260 -9.33 1.83 13.26
N ALA A 261 -9.40 0.54 13.60
CA ALA A 261 -10.50 -0.34 13.27
C ALA A 261 -11.85 0.19 13.77
N SER A 262 -11.89 0.73 15.00
CA SER A 262 -13.10 1.31 15.59
C SER A 262 -13.58 2.56 14.84
N LEU A 263 -12.65 3.39 14.34
CA LEU A 263 -12.98 4.61 13.59
C LEU A 263 -13.52 4.32 12.19
N VAL A 264 -12.99 3.26 11.55
CA VAL A 264 -13.37 2.93 10.17
C VAL A 264 -14.46 1.86 10.08
N GLY A 265 -14.82 1.22 11.21
CA GLY A 265 -15.86 0.19 11.26
C GLY A 265 -15.41 -1.16 10.68
N LEU A 266 -14.10 -1.44 10.64
CA LEU A 266 -13.56 -2.73 10.20
C LEU A 266 -13.33 -3.65 11.38
N PRO A 267 -13.58 -4.97 11.26
CA PRO A 267 -13.28 -5.93 12.30
C PRO A 267 -11.76 -6.17 12.42
N LEU A 268 -11.30 -6.42 13.65
CA LEU A 268 -9.97 -6.96 13.91
C LEU A 268 -10.00 -8.48 13.79
N LEU A 269 -9.52 -8.99 12.68
CA LEU A 269 -9.48 -10.43 12.39
C LEU A 269 -8.13 -10.77 11.78
N GLU A 270 -7.63 -11.99 12.06
CA GLU A 270 -6.40 -12.46 11.43
C GLU A 270 -6.46 -12.33 9.92
N LEU A 271 -5.36 -11.86 9.36
CA LEU A 271 -5.17 -11.83 7.93
C LEU A 271 -4.77 -13.25 7.50
N ASP A 272 -5.74 -14.14 7.43
CA ASP A 272 -5.53 -15.51 6.98
C ASP A 272 -5.01 -15.47 5.53
N CYS A 273 -3.72 -15.62 5.37
CA CYS A 273 -3.20 -15.91 4.06
C CYS A 273 -3.55 -17.35 3.72
N LEU A 274 -4.47 -17.54 2.77
CA LEU A 274 -4.79 -18.86 2.21
C LEU A 274 -3.63 -19.47 1.40
N CYS A 275 -2.47 -18.86 1.42
CA CYS A 275 -1.28 -19.29 0.74
C CYS A 275 -0.53 -20.34 1.56
N GLY A 276 -1.03 -21.57 1.58
CA GLY A 276 -0.26 -22.74 2.00
C GLY A 276 -0.45 -23.16 3.45
N TYR A 277 -1.63 -23.59 3.80
CA TYR A 277 -1.80 -24.56 4.90
C TYR A 277 -1.17 -25.90 4.47
N THR A 278 0.03 -26.17 4.93
CA THR A 278 0.57 -27.53 4.93
C THR A 278 0.65 -27.99 6.38
N GLY A 279 -0.44 -28.65 6.88
CA GLY A 279 -0.48 -29.39 8.13
C GLY A 279 0.00 -28.62 9.37
N ASP A 280 -0.65 -28.80 10.48
CA ASP A 280 -0.34 -28.60 11.90
C ASP A 280 0.59 -27.49 12.41
N LYS A 281 1.19 -26.66 11.57
CA LYS A 281 1.94 -25.47 12.01
C LYS A 281 1.51 -24.28 11.14
N PRO A 282 1.16 -23.15 11.76
CA PRO A 282 0.97 -21.93 11.01
C PRO A 282 2.32 -21.57 10.35
N LEU A 283 2.36 -21.61 9.04
CA LEU A 283 3.43 -21.05 8.22
C LEU A 283 3.46 -19.51 8.31
N LEU A 284 2.97 -18.95 9.43
CA LEU A 284 2.76 -17.52 9.60
C LEU A 284 4.05 -16.70 9.39
N GLU A 285 5.19 -17.20 9.80
CA GLU A 285 6.45 -16.48 9.59
C GLU A 285 7.00 -16.64 8.16
N ALA A 286 6.80 -17.80 7.55
CA ALA A 286 7.30 -18.07 6.20
C ALA A 286 6.40 -17.45 5.10
N VAL A 287 5.11 -17.38 5.35
CA VAL A 287 4.11 -16.94 4.37
C VAL A 287 4.04 -15.42 4.22
N PHE A 288 4.46 -14.67 5.24
CA PHE A 288 4.51 -13.21 5.21
C PHE A 288 5.91 -12.64 4.97
N GLY A 289 6.87 -13.47 4.60
CA GLY A 289 8.18 -12.99 4.16
C GLY A 289 8.08 -12.11 2.92
N GLY A 290 8.87 -11.05 2.85
CA GLY A 290 8.91 -10.13 1.72
C GLY A 290 7.70 -9.23 1.56
N THR A 291 6.88 -9.03 2.62
CA THR A 291 5.78 -8.07 2.59
C THR A 291 6.25 -6.66 2.94
N GLY A 292 5.57 -5.65 2.37
CA GLY A 292 5.82 -4.26 2.71
C GLY A 292 5.62 -3.97 4.20
N ALA A 293 4.62 -4.58 4.83
CA ALA A 293 4.36 -4.40 6.25
C ALA A 293 5.50 -4.94 7.13
N ASN A 294 6.04 -6.12 6.83
CA ASN A 294 7.17 -6.69 7.58
C ASN A 294 8.47 -5.93 7.33
N TRP A 295 8.70 -5.51 6.09
CA TRP A 295 9.84 -4.67 5.77
C TRP A 295 9.80 -3.36 6.57
N ALA A 296 8.69 -2.66 6.60
CA ALA A 296 8.57 -1.40 7.33
C ALA A 296 8.85 -1.57 8.83
N LYS A 297 8.42 -2.66 9.44
CA LYS A 297 8.73 -2.98 10.85
C LYS A 297 10.23 -3.16 11.11
N SER A 298 11.02 -3.54 10.13
CA SER A 298 12.46 -3.80 10.31
C SER A 298 13.28 -2.56 10.68
N PHE A 299 12.82 -1.36 10.32
CA PHE A 299 13.50 -0.09 10.65
C PHE A 299 12.71 0.80 11.62
N GLN A 300 11.51 0.41 11.97
CA GLN A 300 10.70 1.13 12.94
C GLN A 300 11.16 0.81 14.37
N GLY A 301 11.20 1.82 15.23
CA GLY A 301 11.44 1.62 16.66
C GLY A 301 10.25 0.94 17.37
N PRO A 302 10.34 0.75 18.69
CA PRO A 302 9.34 -0.01 19.46
C PRO A 302 7.93 0.57 19.43
N LYS A 303 7.77 1.82 19.06
CA LYS A 303 6.46 2.48 18.88
C LYS A 303 6.04 2.54 17.40
N GLY A 304 6.84 2.04 16.49
CA GLY A 304 6.50 2.03 15.08
C GLY A 304 5.41 1.01 14.76
N VAL A 305 4.49 1.39 13.88
CA VAL A 305 3.38 0.56 13.44
C VAL A 305 3.35 0.50 11.93
N SER A 306 3.24 -0.71 11.42
CA SER A 306 2.97 -0.96 9.99
C SER A 306 1.79 -1.91 9.89
N MET A 307 0.70 -1.46 9.29
CA MET A 307 -0.52 -2.24 9.23
C MET A 307 -1.11 -2.31 7.82
N THR A 308 -1.74 -3.44 7.55
CA THR A 308 -2.57 -3.67 6.36
C THR A 308 -4.02 -3.38 6.70
N VAL A 309 -4.67 -2.60 5.86
CA VAL A 309 -6.10 -2.32 5.92
C VAL A 309 -6.74 -2.92 4.68
N GLU A 310 -7.59 -3.91 4.88
CA GLU A 310 -8.30 -4.61 3.82
C GLU A 310 -9.71 -4.04 3.67
N PHE A 311 -9.95 -3.33 2.60
CA PHE A 311 -11.30 -2.89 2.22
C PHE A 311 -12.19 -4.06 1.80
N GLY A 312 -13.48 -3.81 1.68
CA GLY A 312 -14.39 -4.69 0.95
C GLY A 312 -14.17 -4.62 -0.57
N PRO A 313 -14.89 -5.44 -1.33
CA PRO A 313 -14.72 -5.53 -2.78
C PRO A 313 -15.15 -4.28 -3.54
N THR A 314 -15.91 -3.41 -2.91
CA THR A 314 -16.49 -2.20 -3.53
C THR A 314 -16.08 -0.96 -2.76
N LEU A 315 -15.68 0.08 -3.49
CA LEU A 315 -15.45 1.39 -2.89
C LEU A 315 -16.79 2.00 -2.44
N ILE A 316 -16.83 2.39 -1.17
CA ILE A 316 -17.86 3.26 -0.59
C ILE A 316 -17.16 4.56 -0.21
N GLU A 317 -17.63 5.69 -0.71
CA GLU A 317 -16.98 6.99 -0.52
C GLU A 317 -16.84 7.35 0.97
N GLU A 318 -17.87 7.07 1.77
CA GLU A 318 -17.85 7.29 3.22
C GLU A 318 -16.80 6.44 3.91
N ASP A 319 -16.50 5.23 3.41
CA ASP A 319 -15.43 4.39 3.95
C ASP A 319 -14.06 5.01 3.66
N ALA A 320 -13.87 5.54 2.46
CA ALA A 320 -12.62 6.22 2.11
C ALA A 320 -12.43 7.48 2.96
N GLN A 321 -13.49 8.25 3.20
CA GLN A 321 -13.46 9.44 4.07
C GLN A 321 -13.15 9.06 5.52
N ARG A 322 -13.80 8.02 6.08
CA ARG A 322 -13.50 7.53 7.44
C ARG A 322 -12.06 7.08 7.57
N ASN A 323 -11.53 6.38 6.56
CA ASN A 323 -10.13 5.96 6.56
C ASN A 323 -9.17 7.16 6.54
N ALA A 324 -9.41 8.16 5.69
CA ALA A 324 -8.59 9.37 5.66
C ALA A 324 -8.61 10.12 7.00
N GLN A 325 -9.79 10.27 7.63
CA GLN A 325 -9.92 10.86 8.96
C GLN A 325 -9.22 10.03 10.03
N ALA A 326 -9.31 8.69 9.96
CA ALA A 326 -8.66 7.79 10.90
C ALA A 326 -7.13 7.87 10.83
N VAL A 327 -6.53 8.07 9.66
CA VAL A 327 -5.09 8.31 9.51
C VAL A 327 -4.67 9.50 10.36
N VAL A 328 -5.37 10.63 10.25
CA VAL A 328 -5.05 11.86 11.00
C VAL A 328 -5.30 11.68 12.50
N ALA A 329 -6.48 11.14 12.86
CA ALA A 329 -6.88 10.98 14.27
C ALA A 329 -5.94 10.04 15.02
N VAL A 330 -5.62 8.88 14.44
CA VAL A 330 -4.72 7.89 15.05
C VAL A 330 -3.29 8.41 15.13
N THR A 331 -2.83 9.11 14.11
CA THR A 331 -1.49 9.72 14.15
C THR A 331 -1.36 10.68 15.31
N ASN A 332 -2.33 11.59 15.50
CA ASN A 332 -2.31 12.57 16.58
C ASN A 332 -2.46 11.96 17.98
N GLU A 333 -3.10 10.79 18.09
CA GLU A 333 -3.33 10.15 19.40
C GLU A 333 -2.12 9.32 19.85
N PHE A 334 -1.38 8.69 18.93
CA PHE A 334 -0.40 7.65 19.26
C PHE A 334 1.05 8.00 18.92
N PHE A 335 1.29 9.00 18.09
CA PHE A 335 2.62 9.35 17.57
C PHE A 335 2.93 10.83 17.73
#